data_faaa1ebeacaf6cd4dda102c54de7df1f
#
_entry.id   faaa1ebeacaf6cd4dda102c54de7df1f
#
_cell.length_a   1.000
_cell.length_b   1.000
_cell.length_c   1.000
_cell.angle_alpha   90.00
_cell.angle_beta   90.00
_cell.angle_gamma   90.00
#
_symmetry.space_group_name_H-M   'P 1'
#
loop_
_entity.id
_entity.type
_entity.pdbx_description
1 polymer ?
#
loop_
_entity_poly.entity_id
_entity_poly.type
_entity_poly.pdbx_seq_one_letter_code
_entity_poly.pdbx_strand_id
1 'polypeptide(L)'
;ISDIINADGMSIVWAARFLGHEVKERVAGIDLMDNLVELAHKKNYKCFFLGAKEQVVKKIVDHYSDKYSNQVIAGYRNGYFEDNEEKILIDQIIKSKANLLFVAMTSPKKEIFLNKYKIKLKSVNLIMGVGGSFDVIAGTVKRAPKYMQDMGLEWFYRFIQEPKRMWRRYLIGNLKFVVLIFKAKFFSSAN
;
A
#
# COMPACT_ATOMS: atom_id res chain seq x y z
N ILE A 1 -8.42 11.59 5.15
CA ILE A 1 -7.16 12.30 5.49
C ILE A 1 -6.26 11.26 6.11
N SER A 2 -5.03 11.10 5.60
CA SER A 2 -4.02 10.19 6.14
C SER A 2 -3.21 10.92 7.21
N ASP A 3 -2.91 10.23 8.32
CA ASP A 3 -2.13 10.81 9.41
C ASP A 3 -0.62 10.76 9.10
N ILE A 4 -0.19 9.76 8.30
CA ILE A 4 1.18 9.60 7.85
C ILE A 4 1.20 9.46 6.32
N ILE A 5 2.07 10.21 5.67
CA ILE A 5 2.30 10.14 4.21
C ILE A 5 3.79 9.92 3.98
N ASN A 6 4.13 8.93 3.18
CA ASN A 6 5.50 8.61 2.80
C ASN A 6 5.68 8.64 1.27
N ALA A 7 6.91 8.92 0.84
CA ALA A 7 7.29 8.96 -0.56
C ALA A 7 7.63 7.54 -1.06
N ASP A 8 6.66 6.81 -1.62
CA ASP A 8 6.86 5.46 -2.14
C ASP A 8 7.58 5.44 -3.50
N GLY A 9 7.28 6.38 -4.38
CA GLY A 9 7.86 6.43 -5.73
C GLY A 9 9.04 7.39 -5.86
N MET A 10 10.08 7.01 -6.63
CA MET A 10 11.20 7.90 -6.92
C MET A 10 10.78 9.21 -7.59
N SER A 11 9.73 9.21 -8.41
CA SER A 11 9.17 10.44 -9.01
C SER A 11 8.70 11.44 -7.94
N ILE A 12 8.13 10.96 -6.82
CA ILE A 12 7.74 11.81 -5.69
C ILE A 12 8.96 12.40 -5.00
N VAL A 13 10.02 11.59 -4.79
CA VAL A 13 11.29 12.06 -4.20
C VAL A 13 11.93 13.14 -5.06
N TRP A 14 12.02 12.91 -6.38
CA TRP A 14 12.58 13.90 -7.32
C TRP A 14 11.74 15.18 -7.37
N ALA A 15 10.40 15.05 -7.41
CA ALA A 15 9.50 16.19 -7.40
C ALA A 15 9.63 17.01 -6.11
N ALA A 16 9.65 16.36 -4.97
CA ALA A 16 9.82 17.04 -3.67
C ALA A 16 11.15 17.81 -3.62
N ARG A 17 12.26 17.17 -4.01
CA ARG A 17 13.57 17.83 -4.09
C ARG A 17 13.58 19.00 -5.07
N PHE A 18 12.96 18.85 -6.24
CA PHE A 18 12.82 19.94 -7.22
C PHE A 18 12.01 21.12 -6.66
N LEU A 19 11.00 20.86 -5.83
CA LEU A 19 10.21 21.89 -5.16
C LEU A 19 10.92 22.49 -3.92
N GLY A 20 12.09 21.97 -3.52
CA GLY A 20 12.87 22.48 -2.39
C GLY A 20 12.53 21.81 -1.06
N HIS A 21 11.80 20.68 -1.08
CA HIS A 21 11.51 19.91 0.12
C HIS A 21 12.57 18.83 0.37
N GLU A 22 13.03 18.71 1.60
CA GLU A 22 13.92 17.62 1.99
C GLU A 22 13.15 16.30 2.12
N VAL A 23 13.46 15.36 1.24
CA VAL A 23 13.06 13.97 1.35
C VAL A 23 14.31 13.12 1.42
N LYS A 24 14.55 12.53 2.60
CA LYS A 24 15.78 11.76 2.87
C LYS A 24 15.90 10.58 1.91
N GLU A 25 14.85 9.76 1.83
CA GLU A 25 14.86 8.54 1.03
C GLU A 25 13.46 8.16 0.55
N ARG A 26 13.42 7.23 -0.39
CA ARG A 26 12.20 6.58 -0.81
C ARG A 26 11.84 5.48 0.20
N VAL A 27 10.58 5.45 0.64
CA VAL A 27 10.05 4.38 1.48
C VAL A 27 9.13 3.52 0.62
N ALA A 28 9.63 2.38 0.13
CA ALA A 28 8.82 1.47 -0.66
C ALA A 28 7.75 0.78 0.22
N GLY A 29 6.49 0.85 -0.20
CA GLY A 29 5.36 0.33 0.59
C GLY A 29 5.48 -1.15 0.91
N ILE A 30 6.08 -1.96 0.03
CA ILE A 30 6.31 -3.39 0.28
C ILE A 30 7.33 -3.62 1.39
N ASP A 31 8.46 -2.87 1.41
CA ASP A 31 9.48 -3.01 2.43
C ASP A 31 8.98 -2.51 3.78
N LEU A 32 8.21 -1.41 3.78
CA LEU A 32 7.56 -0.91 4.99
C LEU A 32 6.57 -1.94 5.57
N MET A 33 5.78 -2.61 4.72
CA MET A 33 4.87 -3.66 5.14
C MET A 33 5.63 -4.84 5.76
N ASP A 34 6.71 -5.32 5.13
CA ASP A 34 7.53 -6.42 5.67
C ASP A 34 8.12 -6.06 7.04
N ASN A 35 8.68 -4.86 7.17
CA ASN A 35 9.23 -4.36 8.43
C ASN A 35 8.16 -4.23 9.53
N LEU A 36 6.94 -3.81 9.16
CA LEU A 36 5.83 -3.70 10.11
C LEU A 36 5.32 -5.06 10.57
N VAL A 37 5.28 -6.08 9.70
CA VAL A 37 4.92 -7.45 10.09
C VAL A 37 6.00 -8.06 10.97
N GLU A 38 7.28 -7.83 10.66
CA GLU A 38 8.40 -8.24 11.53
C GLU A 38 8.31 -7.60 12.92
N LEU A 39 8.04 -6.30 12.97
CA LEU A 39 7.83 -5.59 14.23
C LEU A 39 6.62 -6.14 15.00
N ALA A 40 5.53 -6.45 14.29
CA ALA A 40 4.34 -7.05 14.88
C ALA A 40 4.68 -8.39 15.54
N HIS A 41 5.45 -9.24 14.86
CA HIS A 41 5.93 -10.50 15.46
C HIS A 41 6.75 -10.26 16.72
N LYS A 42 7.74 -9.35 16.69
CA LYS A 42 8.62 -9.03 17.84
C LYS A 42 7.85 -8.45 19.03
N LYS A 43 6.74 -7.75 18.78
CA LYS A 43 5.93 -7.08 19.80
C LYS A 43 4.65 -7.84 20.18
N ASN A 44 4.44 -9.06 19.66
CA ASN A 44 3.22 -9.84 19.83
C ASN A 44 1.96 -9.10 19.35
N TYR A 45 2.09 -8.26 18.34
CA TYR A 45 0.96 -7.62 17.66
C TYR A 45 0.42 -8.53 16.57
N LYS A 46 -0.85 -8.30 16.20
CA LYS A 46 -1.55 -9.09 15.20
C LYS A 46 -1.89 -8.27 13.97
N CYS A 47 -1.73 -8.87 12.80
CA CYS A 47 -1.98 -8.26 11.51
C CYS A 47 -3.23 -8.84 10.85
N PHE A 48 -4.10 -7.97 10.33
CA PHE A 48 -5.21 -8.36 9.47
C PHE A 48 -4.92 -7.96 8.03
N PHE A 49 -5.13 -8.91 7.09
CA PHE A 49 -4.85 -8.70 5.67
C PHE A 49 -6.16 -8.62 4.89
N LEU A 50 -6.46 -7.44 4.34
CA LEU A 50 -7.69 -7.17 3.60
C LEU A 50 -7.38 -6.80 2.16
N GLY A 51 -7.98 -7.50 1.21
CA GLY A 51 -7.87 -7.11 -0.19
C GLY A 51 -7.32 -8.19 -1.11
N ALA A 52 -7.04 -7.81 -2.36
CA ALA A 52 -6.64 -8.71 -3.44
C ALA A 52 -7.65 -9.85 -3.69
N LYS A 53 -7.29 -10.80 -4.56
CA LYS A 53 -8.06 -12.04 -4.77
C LYS A 53 -7.84 -13.00 -3.62
N GLU A 54 -8.80 -13.90 -3.39
CA GLU A 54 -8.74 -14.91 -2.33
C GLU A 54 -7.42 -15.70 -2.34
N GLN A 55 -7.01 -16.18 -3.50
CA GLN A 55 -5.76 -16.93 -3.67
C GLN A 55 -4.51 -16.12 -3.30
N VAL A 56 -4.54 -14.79 -3.54
CA VAL A 56 -3.43 -13.89 -3.25
C VAL A 56 -3.34 -13.63 -1.75
N VAL A 57 -4.47 -13.27 -1.11
CA VAL A 57 -4.46 -12.98 0.34
C VAL A 57 -4.14 -14.23 1.17
N LYS A 58 -4.56 -15.42 0.74
CA LYS A 58 -4.15 -16.68 1.38
C LYS A 58 -2.63 -16.87 1.33
N LYS A 59 -2.01 -16.68 0.16
CA LYS A 59 -0.55 -16.77 0.04
C LYS A 59 0.19 -15.75 0.93
N ILE A 60 -0.39 -14.57 1.17
CA ILE A 60 0.17 -13.60 2.13
C ILE A 60 0.15 -14.17 3.55
N VAL A 61 -0.97 -14.75 3.95
CA VAL A 61 -1.11 -15.36 5.26
C VAL A 61 -0.13 -16.52 5.42
N ASP A 62 -0.06 -17.42 4.45
CA ASP A 62 0.87 -18.55 4.44
C ASP A 62 2.32 -18.05 4.54
N HIS A 63 2.72 -17.09 3.71
CA HIS A 63 4.06 -16.50 3.70
C HIS A 63 4.48 -15.95 5.09
N TYR A 64 3.61 -15.18 5.75
CA TYR A 64 3.96 -14.61 7.04
C TYR A 64 3.79 -15.59 8.20
N SER A 65 2.90 -16.57 8.07
CA SER A 65 2.79 -17.67 9.04
C SER A 65 4.05 -18.56 9.03
N ASP A 66 4.55 -18.88 7.85
CA ASP A 66 5.77 -19.67 7.68
C ASP A 66 7.02 -18.91 8.16
N LYS A 67 7.08 -17.59 7.84
CA LYS A 67 8.23 -16.75 8.17
C LYS A 67 8.34 -16.43 9.66
N TYR A 68 7.21 -16.24 10.34
CA TYR A 68 7.19 -15.78 11.73
C TYR A 68 6.42 -16.70 12.68
N SER A 69 5.13 -16.85 12.52
CA SER A 69 4.22 -17.84 13.12
C SER A 69 2.76 -17.43 12.85
N ASN A 70 1.84 -18.37 13.06
CA ASN A 70 0.40 -18.08 12.99
C ASN A 70 -0.07 -17.02 14.01
N GLN A 71 0.70 -16.77 15.06
CA GLN A 71 0.34 -15.82 16.11
C GLN A 71 0.30 -14.37 15.60
N VAL A 72 1.09 -14.05 14.56
CA VAL A 72 1.11 -12.71 13.94
C VAL A 72 -0.14 -12.43 13.10
N ILE A 73 -0.92 -13.46 12.78
CA ILE A 73 -2.11 -13.36 11.93
C ILE A 73 -3.36 -13.18 12.80
N ALA A 74 -4.05 -12.05 12.67
CA ALA A 74 -5.37 -11.81 13.26
C ALA A 74 -6.49 -12.39 12.40
N GLY A 75 -6.29 -12.37 11.07
CA GLY A 75 -7.25 -12.83 10.09
C GLY A 75 -7.00 -12.24 8.71
N TYR A 76 -7.83 -12.62 7.77
CA TYR A 76 -7.79 -12.07 6.42
C TYR A 76 -9.16 -12.09 5.74
N ARG A 77 -9.32 -11.27 4.69
CA ARG A 77 -10.47 -11.26 3.80
C ARG A 77 -10.04 -10.76 2.42
N ASN A 78 -10.55 -11.36 1.36
CA ASN A 78 -10.33 -10.83 0.02
C ASN A 78 -11.03 -9.48 -0.19
N GLY A 79 -10.66 -8.76 -1.26
CA GLY A 79 -11.17 -7.42 -1.57
C GLY A 79 -12.46 -7.39 -2.40
N TYR A 80 -13.07 -8.56 -2.66
CA TYR A 80 -14.27 -8.73 -3.47
C TYR A 80 -15.44 -9.07 -2.56
N PHE A 81 -16.06 -8.04 -2.02
CA PHE A 81 -17.24 -8.11 -1.17
C PHE A 81 -18.23 -7.02 -1.59
N GLU A 82 -19.50 -7.24 -1.31
CA GLU A 82 -20.58 -6.31 -1.58
C GLU A 82 -20.76 -5.31 -0.43
N ASP A 83 -21.47 -4.20 -0.71
CA ASP A 83 -21.65 -3.12 0.28
C ASP A 83 -22.41 -3.58 1.53
N ASN A 84 -23.30 -4.58 1.40
CA ASN A 84 -24.01 -5.19 2.53
C ASN A 84 -23.11 -6.03 3.44
N GLU A 85 -21.97 -6.54 2.94
CA GLU A 85 -20.99 -7.30 3.70
C GLU A 85 -19.99 -6.42 4.47
N GLU A 86 -19.88 -5.12 4.12
CA GLU A 86 -18.90 -4.23 4.73
C GLU A 86 -19.00 -4.16 6.26
N LYS A 87 -20.22 -4.10 6.80
CA LYS A 87 -20.46 -4.05 8.25
C LYS A 87 -19.94 -5.32 8.95
N ILE A 88 -20.23 -6.47 8.34
CA ILE A 88 -19.78 -7.77 8.85
C ILE A 88 -18.26 -7.86 8.83
N LEU A 89 -17.64 -7.39 7.74
CA LEU A 89 -16.19 -7.34 7.62
C LEU A 89 -15.54 -6.45 8.70
N ILE A 90 -16.10 -5.27 8.93
CA ILE A 90 -15.60 -4.36 10.00
C ILE A 90 -15.71 -5.03 11.37
N ASP A 91 -16.83 -5.70 11.65
CA ASP A 91 -17.02 -6.41 12.91
C ASP A 91 -16.03 -7.58 13.05
N GLN A 92 -15.71 -8.29 11.95
CA GLN A 92 -14.67 -9.32 11.93
C GLN A 92 -13.28 -8.74 12.24
N ILE A 93 -12.91 -7.60 11.62
CA ILE A 93 -11.64 -6.94 11.90
C ILE A 93 -11.53 -6.52 13.38
N ILE A 94 -12.57 -5.93 13.93
CA ILE A 94 -12.60 -5.51 15.35
C ILE A 94 -12.50 -6.72 16.28
N LYS A 95 -13.31 -7.77 16.04
CA LYS A 95 -13.30 -9.01 16.85
C LYS A 95 -11.97 -9.75 16.78
N SER A 96 -11.23 -9.64 15.68
CA SER A 96 -9.92 -10.27 15.53
C SER A 96 -8.85 -9.65 16.44
N LYS A 97 -9.12 -8.48 17.03
CA LYS A 97 -8.17 -7.71 17.84
C LYS A 97 -6.86 -7.38 17.09
N ALA A 98 -6.96 -7.14 15.78
CA ALA A 98 -5.83 -6.76 14.97
C ALA A 98 -5.26 -5.40 15.42
N ASN A 99 -3.94 -5.35 15.58
CA ASN A 99 -3.21 -4.11 15.83
C ASN A 99 -2.89 -3.39 14.53
N LEU A 100 -2.59 -4.14 13.46
CA LEU A 100 -2.27 -3.62 12.15
C LEU A 100 -3.27 -4.14 11.11
N LEU A 101 -3.73 -3.25 10.22
CA LEU A 101 -4.61 -3.59 9.09
C LEU A 101 -3.93 -3.18 7.79
N PHE A 102 -3.59 -4.16 6.96
CA PHE A 102 -3.05 -3.94 5.63
C PHE A 102 -4.15 -4.06 4.58
N VAL A 103 -4.31 -3.01 3.75
CA VAL A 103 -5.43 -2.91 2.81
C VAL A 103 -4.93 -2.87 1.37
N ALA A 104 -5.13 -3.96 0.62
CA ALA A 104 -4.77 -4.14 -0.78
C ALA A 104 -6.00 -4.04 -1.69
N MET A 105 -6.71 -2.92 -1.63
CA MET A 105 -7.85 -2.60 -2.50
C MET A 105 -7.49 -1.47 -3.46
N THR A 106 -8.24 -1.36 -4.56
CA THR A 106 -8.03 -0.31 -5.56
C THR A 106 -8.47 1.07 -5.05
N SER A 107 -7.78 2.12 -5.45
CA SER A 107 -8.23 3.51 -5.29
C SER A 107 -9.34 3.81 -6.31
N PRO A 108 -10.42 4.55 -5.95
CA PRO A 108 -10.68 5.19 -4.66
C PRO A 108 -11.46 4.30 -3.67
N LYS A 109 -11.79 3.04 -4.00
CA LYS A 109 -12.62 2.15 -3.14
C LYS A 109 -12.03 2.03 -1.73
N LYS A 110 -10.71 1.86 -1.63
CA LYS A 110 -10.00 1.77 -0.35
C LYS A 110 -10.20 3.01 0.51
N GLU A 111 -10.00 4.19 -0.05
CA GLU A 111 -10.09 5.45 0.65
C GLU A 111 -11.53 5.72 1.13
N ILE A 112 -12.52 5.42 0.30
CA ILE A 112 -13.95 5.55 0.64
C ILE A 112 -14.30 4.62 1.79
N PHE A 113 -13.92 3.34 1.70
CA PHE A 113 -14.16 2.33 2.72
C PHE A 113 -13.53 2.72 4.07
N LEU A 114 -12.25 3.06 4.07
CA LEU A 114 -11.55 3.44 5.30
C LEU A 114 -12.11 4.72 5.92
N ASN A 115 -12.48 5.70 5.12
CA ASN A 115 -13.10 6.93 5.62
C ASN A 115 -14.49 6.67 6.22
N LYS A 116 -15.30 5.84 5.56
CA LYS A 116 -16.65 5.45 6.03
C LYS A 116 -16.60 4.79 7.42
N TYR A 117 -15.59 3.98 7.66
CA TYR A 117 -15.47 3.19 8.90
C TYR A 117 -14.38 3.69 9.86
N LYS A 118 -13.81 4.88 9.64
CA LYS A 118 -12.73 5.45 10.45
C LYS A 118 -12.99 5.39 11.96
N ILE A 119 -14.22 5.71 12.39
CA ILE A 119 -14.58 5.71 13.82
C ILE A 119 -14.58 4.30 14.41
N LYS A 120 -15.12 3.32 13.67
CA LYS A 120 -15.18 1.92 14.12
C LYS A 120 -13.80 1.26 14.18
N LEU A 121 -12.90 1.65 13.28
CA LEU A 121 -11.55 1.12 13.19
C LEU A 121 -10.55 1.77 14.16
N LYS A 122 -10.98 2.62 15.08
CA LYS A 122 -10.10 3.27 16.09
C LYS A 122 -9.36 2.28 17.01
N SER A 123 -9.86 1.05 17.14
CA SER A 123 -9.18 -0.01 17.90
C SER A 123 -7.96 -0.60 17.17
N VAL A 124 -7.81 -0.33 15.86
CA VAL A 124 -6.66 -0.74 15.07
C VAL A 124 -5.60 0.37 15.16
N ASN A 125 -4.41 0.04 15.66
CA ASN A 125 -3.36 1.02 15.90
C ASN A 125 -2.77 1.61 14.61
N LEU A 126 -2.63 0.81 13.56
CA LEU A 126 -2.12 1.24 12.27
C LEU A 126 -2.93 0.64 11.11
N ILE A 127 -3.32 1.49 10.18
CA ILE A 127 -3.96 1.08 8.93
C ILE A 127 -3.07 1.54 7.77
N MET A 128 -2.63 0.59 6.94
CA MET A 128 -1.74 0.86 5.82
C MET A 128 -2.36 0.37 4.50
N GLY A 129 -2.52 1.30 3.55
CA GLY A 129 -2.84 0.95 2.17
C GLY A 129 -1.60 0.43 1.45
N VAL A 130 -1.60 -0.82 1.04
CA VAL A 130 -0.42 -1.49 0.46
C VAL A 130 -0.53 -1.74 -1.05
N GLY A 131 -1.68 -1.45 -1.65
CA GLY A 131 -1.89 -1.56 -3.10
C GLY A 131 -1.46 -2.92 -3.66
N GLY A 132 -0.51 -2.92 -4.59
CA GLY A 132 -0.03 -4.14 -5.25
C GLY A 132 1.09 -4.88 -4.53
N SER A 133 1.40 -4.55 -3.27
CA SER A 133 2.42 -5.28 -2.49
C SER A 133 2.02 -6.74 -2.27
N PHE A 134 0.71 -7.01 -2.10
CA PHE A 134 0.21 -8.37 -1.98
C PHE A 134 0.52 -9.22 -3.20
N ASP A 135 0.37 -8.68 -4.41
CA ASP A 135 0.65 -9.41 -5.65
C ASP A 135 2.14 -9.78 -5.75
N VAL A 136 3.03 -8.91 -5.26
CA VAL A 136 4.48 -9.15 -5.27
C VAL A 136 4.88 -10.19 -4.22
N ILE A 137 4.40 -10.06 -2.98
CA ILE A 137 4.72 -10.99 -1.88
C ILE A 137 4.14 -12.39 -2.19
N ALA A 138 2.91 -12.45 -2.76
CA ALA A 138 2.30 -13.69 -3.20
C ALA A 138 2.97 -14.33 -4.44
N GLY A 139 3.97 -13.65 -5.04
CA GLY A 139 4.69 -14.13 -6.20
C GLY A 139 3.89 -14.10 -7.52
N THR A 140 2.74 -13.43 -7.55
CA THR A 140 1.92 -13.28 -8.78
C THR A 140 2.49 -12.21 -9.71
N VAL A 141 3.23 -11.26 -9.17
CA VAL A 141 3.99 -10.24 -9.90
C VAL A 141 5.43 -10.26 -9.41
N LYS A 142 6.38 -10.28 -10.31
CA LYS A 142 7.81 -10.26 -9.95
C LYS A 142 8.22 -8.84 -9.53
N ARG A 143 8.94 -8.74 -8.42
CA ARG A 143 9.57 -7.48 -8.02
C ARG A 143 10.74 -7.16 -8.96
N ALA A 144 10.95 -5.89 -9.23
CA ALA A 144 12.09 -5.45 -10.03
C ALA A 144 13.43 -5.89 -9.39
N PRO A 145 14.44 -6.26 -10.19
CA PRO A 145 15.79 -6.51 -9.67
C PRO A 145 16.31 -5.32 -8.87
N LYS A 146 17.18 -5.59 -7.88
CA LYS A 146 17.67 -4.56 -6.94
C LYS A 146 18.26 -3.35 -7.65
N TYR A 147 19.08 -3.54 -8.69
CA TYR A 147 19.66 -2.44 -9.47
C TYR A 147 18.60 -1.52 -10.10
N MET A 148 17.49 -2.08 -10.59
CA MET A 148 16.40 -1.27 -11.13
C MET A 148 15.63 -0.52 -10.03
N GLN A 149 15.49 -1.13 -8.85
CA GLN A 149 14.89 -0.46 -7.70
C GLN A 149 15.75 0.75 -7.27
N ASP A 150 17.06 0.57 -7.20
CA ASP A 150 18.04 1.61 -6.81
C ASP A 150 18.10 2.75 -7.84
N MET A 151 17.92 2.44 -9.13
CA MET A 151 17.79 3.43 -10.21
C MET A 151 16.41 4.11 -10.27
N GLY A 152 15.44 3.68 -9.44
CA GLY A 152 14.07 4.21 -9.48
C GLY A 152 13.24 3.72 -10.66
N LEU A 153 13.65 2.64 -11.33
CA LEU A 153 13.01 2.05 -12.51
C LEU A 153 12.04 0.91 -12.19
N GLU A 154 11.65 0.72 -10.94
CA GLU A 154 10.70 -0.31 -10.53
C GLU A 154 9.35 -0.17 -11.24
N TRP A 155 8.87 1.06 -11.45
CA TRP A 155 7.66 1.35 -12.20
C TRP A 155 7.74 0.88 -13.66
N PHE A 156 8.91 1.00 -14.31
CA PHE A 156 9.13 0.58 -15.70
C PHE A 156 9.14 -0.94 -15.81
N TYR A 157 9.80 -1.62 -14.86
CA TYR A 157 9.79 -3.08 -14.80
C TYR A 157 8.35 -3.61 -14.63
N ARG A 158 7.56 -2.97 -13.80
CA ARG A 158 6.15 -3.32 -13.62
C ARG A 158 5.31 -3.03 -14.86
N PHE A 159 5.61 -1.95 -15.59
CA PHE A 159 4.95 -1.63 -16.85
C PHE A 159 5.17 -2.72 -17.90
N ILE A 160 6.39 -3.26 -18.00
CA ILE A 160 6.71 -4.35 -18.94
C ILE A 160 5.91 -5.62 -18.59
N GLN A 161 5.68 -5.91 -17.32
CA GLN A 161 4.92 -7.09 -16.91
C GLN A 161 3.41 -6.95 -17.15
N GLU A 162 2.84 -5.75 -16.95
CA GLU A 162 1.41 -5.50 -17.04
C GLU A 162 1.08 -4.27 -17.93
N PRO A 163 1.48 -4.24 -19.22
CA PRO A 163 1.39 -3.02 -20.04
C PRO A 163 -0.07 -2.56 -20.23
N LYS A 164 -1.00 -3.48 -20.47
CA LYS A 164 -2.43 -3.15 -20.64
C LYS A 164 -3.07 -2.49 -19.42
N ARG A 165 -2.62 -2.85 -18.22
CA ARG A 165 -3.13 -2.31 -16.95
C ARG A 165 -2.48 -0.98 -16.60
N MET A 166 -1.18 -0.81 -16.95
CA MET A 166 -0.36 0.28 -16.47
C MET A 166 -0.23 1.46 -17.42
N TRP A 167 -0.48 1.31 -18.74
CA TRP A 167 -0.22 2.36 -19.73
C TRP A 167 -0.98 3.67 -19.45
N ARG A 168 -2.28 3.60 -19.13
CA ARG A 168 -3.06 4.80 -18.79
C ARG A 168 -2.53 5.49 -17.54
N ARG A 169 -2.19 4.70 -16.55
CA ARG A 169 -1.67 5.21 -15.28
C ARG A 169 -0.34 5.92 -15.47
N TYR A 170 0.58 5.33 -16.25
CA TYR A 170 1.90 5.91 -16.42
C TYR A 170 1.94 6.99 -17.48
N LEU A 171 1.31 6.82 -18.64
CA LEU A 171 1.37 7.82 -19.69
C LEU A 171 0.57 9.07 -19.31
N ILE A 172 -0.70 8.91 -18.94
CA ILE A 172 -1.57 10.04 -18.61
C ILE A 172 -1.25 10.59 -17.20
N GLY A 173 -1.04 9.70 -16.24
CA GLY A 173 -0.77 10.08 -14.85
C GLY A 173 0.55 10.81 -14.69
N ASN A 174 1.64 10.30 -15.29
CA ASN A 174 2.96 10.94 -15.20
C ASN A 174 2.98 12.29 -15.93
N LEU A 175 2.33 12.42 -17.10
CA LEU A 175 2.25 13.70 -17.79
C LEU A 175 1.51 14.74 -16.94
N LYS A 176 0.36 14.39 -16.38
CA LYS A 176 -0.37 15.27 -15.46
C LYS A 176 0.47 15.64 -14.23
N PHE A 177 1.18 14.67 -13.67
CA PHE A 177 2.04 14.87 -12.52
C PHE A 177 3.17 15.87 -12.83
N VAL A 178 3.86 15.70 -13.95
CA VAL A 178 4.92 16.62 -14.39
C VAL A 178 4.37 18.05 -14.53
N VAL A 179 3.23 18.22 -15.22
CA VAL A 179 2.59 19.54 -15.37
C VAL A 179 2.24 20.15 -14.02
N LEU A 180 1.73 19.36 -13.06
CA LEU A 180 1.42 19.84 -11.72
C LEU A 180 2.68 20.30 -10.95
N ILE A 181 3.78 19.57 -11.07
CA ILE A 181 5.05 19.93 -10.42
C ILE A 181 5.60 21.24 -10.99
N PHE A 182 5.58 21.39 -12.32
CA PHE A 182 5.99 22.66 -12.94
C PHE A 182 5.09 23.83 -12.52
N LYS A 183 3.77 23.63 -12.50
CA LYS A 183 2.84 24.65 -11.99
C LYS A 183 3.15 25.01 -10.53
N ALA A 184 3.35 24.02 -9.66
CA ALA A 184 3.67 24.26 -8.26
C ALA A 184 4.99 25.05 -8.12
N LYS A 185 6.02 24.74 -8.92
CA LYS A 185 7.32 25.43 -8.84
C LYS A 185 7.25 26.90 -9.29
N PHE A 186 6.55 27.16 -10.40
CA PHE A 186 6.63 28.48 -11.06
C PHE A 186 5.41 29.37 -10.83
N PHE A 187 4.28 28.83 -10.43
CA PHE A 187 3.03 29.59 -10.26
C PHE A 187 2.48 29.60 -8.82
N SER A 188 3.04 28.77 -7.90
CA SER A 188 2.64 28.79 -6.47
C SER A 188 3.50 29.71 -5.60
N SER A 189 4.49 30.40 -6.17
CA SER A 189 5.34 31.38 -5.47
C SER A 189 4.74 32.79 -5.41
N ALA A 190 3.43 32.93 -5.69
CA ALA A 190 2.74 34.23 -5.74
C ALA A 190 1.65 34.36 -4.67
N ASN A 191 1.93 33.87 -3.44
CA ASN A 191 1.18 34.28 -2.23
C ASN A 191 2.08 34.22 -1.01
#